data_3653220e8d13fc4c1e3794a776c6d229
#
_entry.id   3653220e8d13fc4c1e3794a776c6d229
#
_cell.length_a   1.000
_cell.length_b   1.000
_cell.length_c   1.000
_cell.angle_alpha   90.00
_cell.angle_beta   90.00
_cell.angle_gamma   90.00
#
_symmetry.space_group_name_H-M   'P 1'
#
loop_
_entity.id
_entity.type
_entity.pdbx_description
1 polymer ?
#
loop_
_entity_poly.entity_id
_entity_poly.type
_entity_poly.pdbx_seq_one_letter_code
_entity_poly.pdbx_strand_id
1 'polypeptide(L)'
;LAEKSTGTYKEAVGLYVNGNFIGAVENAVDLDNMLQDLLNNNAPETYESISFEDDIQTKTDIYPVASIESADSIKAQLTGLSSKPMGYTVAEDDTWDSLAEKFGTTANELKALNPNVSSPLQSGDKLSVIVKKSILNISVVKEETYEKDVEFETEVQTDDTKYNTYSKVVTEGENGKATCVDTVTYINGKEAERSNVSTTVTQEPVTKVVIEGTKTPPDGSVPGESSGTLTWPVPTVHTISSPFSFRWGTHHNGIDIANGNTY
;
A
#
# COMPACT_ATOMS: atom_id res chain seq x y z
N LEU A 1 32.03 31.94 -34.54
CA LEU A 1 31.12 31.92 -35.72
C LEU A 1 29.74 32.34 -35.30
N ALA A 2 29.58 33.65 -35.05
CA ALA A 2 28.26 34.26 -34.89
C ALA A 2 27.76 34.69 -36.29
N GLU A 3 27.32 33.74 -37.09
CA GLU A 3 26.71 34.05 -38.37
C GLU A 3 25.19 33.80 -38.34
N LYS A 4 24.50 34.94 -38.44
CA LYS A 4 23.12 35.06 -38.91
C LYS A 4 22.15 34.04 -38.32
N SER A 5 21.63 34.38 -37.16
CA SER A 5 20.29 33.94 -36.77
C SER A 5 19.31 34.36 -37.88
N THR A 6 18.92 33.38 -38.68
CA THR A 6 17.90 33.55 -39.71
C THR A 6 16.50 33.58 -39.05
N GLY A 7 16.28 34.17 -37.89
CA GLY A 7 14.98 34.26 -37.21
C GLY A 7 14.29 32.92 -36.84
N THR A 8 14.91 31.81 -37.24
CA THR A 8 14.35 30.46 -37.00
C THR A 8 14.93 29.76 -35.74
N TYR A 9 16.05 30.22 -35.22
CA TYR A 9 16.73 29.70 -34.03
C TYR A 9 17.19 30.83 -33.11
N LYS A 10 17.13 30.61 -31.80
CA LYS A 10 17.53 31.56 -30.77
C LYS A 10 18.14 30.82 -29.60
N GLU A 11 19.09 31.45 -28.89
CA GLU A 11 19.60 30.98 -27.61
C GLU A 11 18.47 31.03 -26.59
N ALA A 12 18.27 29.93 -25.88
CA ALA A 12 17.20 29.75 -24.89
C ALA A 12 17.60 28.63 -23.91
N VAL A 13 16.80 28.42 -22.87
CA VAL A 13 16.99 27.36 -21.88
C VAL A 13 15.92 26.29 -22.10
N GLY A 14 16.37 25.13 -22.56
CA GLY A 14 15.50 23.97 -22.78
C GLY A 14 15.30 23.17 -21.50
N LEU A 15 14.08 22.70 -21.27
CA LEU A 15 13.71 21.78 -20.22
C LEU A 15 13.63 20.35 -20.76
N TYR A 16 14.23 19.43 -20.05
CA TYR A 16 14.19 17.99 -20.32
C TYR A 16 13.67 17.26 -19.08
N VAL A 17 12.77 16.31 -19.28
CA VAL A 17 12.27 15.42 -18.27
C VAL A 17 12.59 13.98 -18.71
N ASN A 18 13.36 13.26 -17.90
CA ASN A 18 13.84 11.91 -18.25
C ASN A 18 14.48 11.85 -19.67
N GLY A 19 15.28 12.86 -20.00
CA GLY A 19 15.92 12.98 -21.30
C GLY A 19 15.02 13.42 -22.46
N ASN A 20 13.71 13.58 -22.25
CA ASN A 20 12.78 14.06 -23.27
C ASN A 20 12.67 15.59 -23.24
N PHE A 21 12.87 16.22 -24.39
CA PHE A 21 12.73 17.65 -24.53
C PHE A 21 11.25 18.06 -24.44
N ILE A 22 10.94 18.97 -23.52
CA ILE A 22 9.58 19.47 -23.28
C ILE A 22 9.31 20.78 -24.03
N GLY A 23 10.24 21.73 -23.90
CA GLY A 23 10.16 23.05 -24.49
C GLY A 23 11.34 23.89 -24.04
N ALA A 24 11.45 25.12 -24.52
CA ALA A 24 12.47 26.06 -24.10
C ALA A 24 11.84 27.38 -23.65
N VAL A 25 12.51 28.09 -22.76
CA VAL A 25 12.15 29.45 -22.31
C VAL A 25 13.28 30.42 -22.64
N GLU A 26 12.97 31.71 -22.78
CA GLU A 26 14.01 32.73 -22.97
C GLU A 26 14.84 32.99 -21.73
N ASN A 27 14.25 32.84 -20.54
CA ASN A 27 14.85 33.18 -19.26
C ASN A 27 14.86 31.97 -18.31
N ALA A 28 16.04 31.58 -17.86
CA ALA A 28 16.21 30.48 -16.90
C ALA A 28 15.45 30.71 -15.59
N VAL A 29 15.40 31.94 -15.10
CA VAL A 29 14.72 32.28 -13.84
C VAL A 29 13.21 31.97 -13.90
N ASP A 30 12.56 32.17 -15.05
CA ASP A 30 11.15 31.87 -15.22
C ASP A 30 10.89 30.37 -15.12
N LEU A 31 11.81 29.56 -15.65
CA LEU A 31 11.77 28.11 -15.58
C LEU A 31 11.98 27.58 -14.15
N ASP A 32 13.00 28.12 -13.46
CA ASP A 32 13.31 27.76 -12.09
C ASP A 32 12.16 28.11 -11.14
N ASN A 33 11.57 29.31 -11.30
CA ASN A 33 10.40 29.71 -10.54
C ASN A 33 9.21 28.77 -10.78
N MET A 34 8.96 28.43 -12.04
CA MET A 34 7.87 27.52 -12.41
C MET A 34 8.04 26.13 -11.79
N LEU A 35 9.25 25.57 -11.83
CA LEU A 35 9.56 24.28 -11.22
C LEU A 35 9.39 24.34 -9.69
N GLN A 36 9.89 25.41 -9.06
CA GLN A 36 9.73 25.62 -7.63
C GLN A 36 8.26 25.77 -7.22
N ASP A 37 7.46 26.49 -8.00
CA ASP A 37 6.03 26.62 -7.77
C ASP A 37 5.28 25.29 -7.90
N LEU A 38 5.72 24.40 -8.80
CA LEU A 38 5.16 23.05 -8.89
C LEU A 38 5.42 22.23 -7.62
N LEU A 39 6.61 22.31 -7.04
CA LEU A 39 6.91 21.68 -5.75
C LEU A 39 6.09 22.31 -4.62
N ASN A 40 6.11 23.64 -4.49
CA ASN A 40 5.41 24.37 -3.43
C ASN A 40 3.91 24.08 -3.42
N ASN A 41 3.28 23.98 -4.58
CA ASN A 41 1.84 23.70 -4.70
C ASN A 41 1.47 22.25 -4.28
N ASN A 42 2.45 21.35 -4.19
CA ASN A 42 2.28 19.97 -3.76
C ASN A 42 2.86 19.72 -2.35
N ALA A 43 3.45 20.73 -1.74
CA ALA A 43 3.99 20.63 -0.39
C ALA A 43 2.87 20.58 0.66
N PRO A 44 2.86 19.60 1.58
CA PRO A 44 1.98 19.63 2.74
C PRO A 44 2.43 20.69 3.75
N GLU A 45 1.64 20.90 4.80
CA GLU A 45 1.98 21.89 5.85
C GLU A 45 3.31 21.57 6.55
N THR A 46 3.61 20.29 6.71
CA THR A 46 4.85 19.80 7.32
C THR A 46 5.48 18.71 6.47
N TYR A 47 6.77 18.83 6.22
CA TYR A 47 7.56 17.84 5.50
C TYR A 47 9.05 18.05 5.79
N GLU A 48 9.85 17.01 5.58
CA GLU A 48 11.32 17.09 5.67
C GLU A 48 11.92 17.52 4.34
N SER A 49 11.45 16.92 3.26
CA SER A 49 11.91 17.24 1.91
C SER A 49 10.82 17.06 0.87
N ILE A 50 10.93 17.81 -0.22
CA ILE A 50 10.12 17.66 -1.43
C ILE A 50 11.00 17.79 -2.65
N SER A 51 10.84 16.90 -3.60
CA SER A 51 11.64 16.86 -4.83
C SER A 51 10.86 16.22 -5.98
N PHE A 52 11.35 16.39 -7.19
CA PHE A 52 10.93 15.57 -8.32
C PHE A 52 11.63 14.21 -8.27
N GLU A 53 10.91 13.13 -8.50
CA GLU A 53 11.47 11.79 -8.74
C GLU A 53 12.06 11.68 -10.15
N ASP A 54 11.52 12.47 -11.08
CA ASP A 54 11.97 12.50 -12.46
C ASP A 54 13.30 13.24 -12.59
N ASP A 55 14.14 12.81 -13.55
CA ASP A 55 15.37 13.52 -13.91
C ASP A 55 15.01 14.80 -14.67
N ILE A 56 15.12 15.93 -13.96
CA ILE A 56 14.86 17.28 -14.49
C ILE A 56 16.18 17.92 -14.87
N GLN A 57 16.35 18.18 -16.15
CA GLN A 57 17.56 18.84 -16.68
C GLN A 57 17.21 20.10 -17.43
N THR A 58 17.99 21.15 -17.20
CA THR A 58 17.93 22.39 -17.98
C THR A 58 19.21 22.55 -18.78
N LYS A 59 19.09 22.98 -20.03
CA LYS A 59 20.25 23.17 -20.91
C LYS A 59 20.13 24.47 -21.70
N THR A 60 21.11 25.35 -21.57
CA THR A 60 21.25 26.52 -22.43
C THR A 60 21.87 26.10 -23.75
N ASP A 61 21.14 26.31 -24.84
CA ASP A 61 21.55 25.95 -26.18
C ASP A 61 20.78 26.80 -27.21
N ILE A 62 20.98 26.54 -28.48
CA ILE A 62 20.26 27.17 -29.59
C ILE A 62 19.05 26.31 -29.94
N TYR A 63 17.85 26.84 -29.75
CA TYR A 63 16.59 26.14 -29.99
C TYR A 63 15.79 26.77 -31.14
N PRO A 64 14.96 26.00 -31.86
CA PRO A 64 13.99 26.55 -32.81
C PRO A 64 13.07 27.54 -32.10
N VAL A 65 12.86 28.70 -32.67
CA VAL A 65 11.97 29.74 -32.07
C VAL A 65 10.55 29.20 -31.81
N ALA A 66 10.09 28.26 -32.64
CA ALA A 66 8.78 27.60 -32.47
C ALA A 66 8.69 26.71 -31.18
N SER A 67 9.83 26.34 -30.59
CA SER A 67 9.87 25.57 -29.34
C SER A 67 10.14 26.43 -28.09
N ILE A 68 10.30 27.75 -28.28
CA ILE A 68 10.48 28.72 -27.21
C ILE A 68 9.10 29.21 -26.78
N GLU A 69 8.75 28.96 -25.54
CA GLU A 69 7.43 29.21 -24.99
C GLU A 69 7.51 29.93 -23.65
N SER A 70 6.38 30.34 -23.10
CA SER A 70 6.33 30.81 -21.73
C SER A 70 6.46 29.63 -20.75
N ALA A 71 6.98 29.90 -19.55
CA ALA A 71 7.02 28.91 -18.46
C ALA A 71 5.63 28.34 -18.15
N ASP A 72 4.58 29.15 -18.22
CA ASP A 72 3.19 28.70 -18.03
C ASP A 72 2.74 27.71 -19.10
N SER A 73 3.16 27.88 -20.36
CA SER A 73 2.87 26.93 -21.43
C SER A 73 3.55 25.58 -21.16
N ILE A 74 4.80 25.60 -20.75
CA ILE A 74 5.56 24.40 -20.35
C ILE A 74 4.90 23.74 -19.13
N LYS A 75 4.51 24.53 -18.12
CA LYS A 75 3.77 24.03 -16.95
C LYS A 75 2.50 23.30 -17.35
N ALA A 76 1.73 23.87 -18.26
CA ALA A 76 0.50 23.24 -18.76
C ALA A 76 0.76 21.91 -19.48
N GLN A 77 1.88 21.79 -20.20
CA GLN A 77 2.28 20.53 -20.83
C GLN A 77 2.65 19.48 -19.75
N LEU A 78 3.44 19.86 -18.77
CA LEU A 78 3.87 18.95 -17.69
C LEU A 78 2.71 18.46 -16.82
N THR A 79 1.71 19.30 -16.60
CA THR A 79 0.56 19.02 -15.72
C THR A 79 -0.66 18.44 -16.43
N GLY A 80 -0.59 18.25 -17.74
CA GLY A 80 -1.70 17.71 -18.54
C GLY A 80 -2.81 18.71 -18.85
N LEU A 81 -2.56 20.01 -18.69
CA LEU A 81 -3.52 21.09 -19.01
C LEU A 81 -3.36 21.63 -20.42
N SER A 82 -2.35 21.16 -21.18
CA SER A 82 -2.10 21.56 -22.56
C SER A 82 -2.69 20.55 -23.54
N SER A 83 -3.26 21.04 -24.63
CA SER A 83 -3.61 20.21 -25.79
C SER A 83 -2.52 20.19 -26.88
N LYS A 84 -1.38 20.84 -26.63
CA LYS A 84 -0.27 20.92 -27.59
C LYS A 84 0.52 19.61 -27.57
N PRO A 85 0.78 18.99 -28.73
CA PRO A 85 1.62 17.82 -28.81
C PRO A 85 3.07 18.13 -28.42
N MET A 86 3.70 17.22 -27.67
CA MET A 86 5.13 17.22 -27.40
C MET A 86 5.79 15.98 -28.00
N GLY A 87 7.12 16.06 -28.25
CA GLY A 87 7.90 14.93 -28.71
C GLY A 87 8.23 13.98 -27.54
N TYR A 88 8.12 12.69 -27.77
CA TYR A 88 8.56 11.64 -26.83
C TYR A 88 9.44 10.64 -27.55
N THR A 89 10.51 10.20 -26.88
CA THR A 89 11.39 9.13 -27.38
C THR A 89 11.06 7.85 -26.61
N VAL A 90 10.67 6.81 -27.34
CA VAL A 90 10.28 5.50 -26.79
C VAL A 90 11.47 4.86 -26.06
N ALA A 91 11.26 4.43 -24.82
CA ALA A 91 12.21 3.67 -24.01
C ALA A 91 12.11 2.16 -24.31
N GLU A 92 12.99 1.35 -23.72
CA GLU A 92 13.13 -0.09 -24.03
C GLU A 92 11.87 -0.90 -23.70
N ASP A 93 11.19 -0.58 -22.58
CA ASP A 93 10.01 -1.32 -22.11
C ASP A 93 8.69 -0.62 -22.44
N ASP A 94 8.71 0.44 -23.23
CA ASP A 94 7.49 1.18 -23.58
C ASP A 94 6.63 0.39 -24.55
N THR A 95 5.33 0.39 -24.27
CA THR A 95 4.28 -0.14 -25.12
C THR A 95 3.24 0.95 -25.42
N TRP A 96 2.40 0.74 -26.44
CA TRP A 96 1.29 1.67 -26.71
C TRP A 96 0.37 1.83 -25.50
N ASP A 97 0.14 0.77 -24.74
CA ASP A 97 -0.76 0.79 -23.57
C ASP A 97 -0.09 1.47 -22.37
N SER A 98 1.20 1.18 -22.09
CA SER A 98 1.93 1.83 -21.00
C SER A 98 2.07 3.34 -21.23
N LEU A 99 2.36 3.75 -22.48
CA LEU A 99 2.43 5.16 -22.82
C LEU A 99 1.07 5.85 -22.79
N ALA A 100 0.00 5.16 -23.19
CA ALA A 100 -1.35 5.69 -23.07
C ALA A 100 -1.72 5.96 -21.61
N GLU A 101 -1.41 5.04 -20.72
CA GLU A 101 -1.57 5.23 -19.27
C GLU A 101 -0.70 6.37 -18.75
N LYS A 102 0.58 6.41 -19.14
CA LYS A 102 1.54 7.46 -18.76
C LYS A 102 1.04 8.85 -19.08
N PHE A 103 0.50 9.06 -20.29
CA PHE A 103 0.05 10.36 -20.77
C PHE A 103 -1.44 10.64 -20.54
N GLY A 104 -2.17 9.70 -19.93
CA GLY A 104 -3.60 9.86 -19.62
C GLY A 104 -4.50 9.84 -20.85
N THR A 105 -4.13 9.10 -21.90
CA THR A 105 -4.82 8.95 -23.17
C THR A 105 -5.19 7.47 -23.42
N THR A 106 -5.61 7.14 -24.62
CA THR A 106 -5.82 5.74 -25.05
C THR A 106 -4.79 5.33 -26.09
N ALA A 107 -4.48 4.03 -26.17
CA ALA A 107 -3.56 3.51 -27.17
C ALA A 107 -4.03 3.83 -28.61
N ASN A 108 -5.35 3.86 -28.84
CA ASN A 108 -5.92 4.20 -30.14
C ASN A 108 -5.72 5.69 -30.49
N GLU A 109 -5.92 6.61 -29.55
CA GLU A 109 -5.66 8.05 -29.74
C GLU A 109 -4.18 8.29 -30.01
N LEU A 110 -3.30 7.60 -29.24
CA LEU A 110 -1.87 7.73 -29.41
C LEU A 110 -1.39 7.22 -30.78
N LYS A 111 -1.91 6.07 -31.24
CA LYS A 111 -1.66 5.54 -32.59
C LYS A 111 -2.19 6.47 -33.69
N ALA A 112 -3.38 7.02 -33.50
CA ALA A 112 -3.96 7.96 -34.46
C ALA A 112 -3.11 9.25 -34.63
N LEU A 113 -2.47 9.69 -33.55
CA LEU A 113 -1.54 10.81 -33.56
C LEU A 113 -0.19 10.46 -34.24
N ASN A 114 0.15 9.17 -34.33
CA ASN A 114 1.41 8.64 -34.83
C ASN A 114 1.23 7.60 -35.94
N PRO A 115 0.56 7.89 -37.06
CA PRO A 115 0.17 6.90 -38.05
C PRO A 115 1.33 6.23 -38.80
N ASN A 116 2.54 6.83 -38.74
CA ASN A 116 3.73 6.34 -39.41
C ASN A 116 4.66 5.53 -38.52
N VAL A 117 4.28 5.34 -37.22
CA VAL A 117 5.09 4.54 -36.29
C VAL A 117 4.59 3.11 -36.27
N SER A 118 5.52 2.18 -36.35
CA SER A 118 5.20 0.75 -36.40
C SER A 118 4.68 0.20 -35.06
N SER A 119 3.99 -0.94 -35.13
CA SER A 119 3.57 -1.69 -33.95
C SER A 119 4.14 -3.11 -34.04
N PRO A 120 4.86 -3.59 -33.03
CA PRO A 120 5.13 -2.98 -31.74
C PRO A 120 6.07 -1.78 -31.80
N LEU A 121 6.07 -0.94 -30.75
CA LEU A 121 7.03 0.16 -30.60
C LEU A 121 8.46 -0.38 -30.43
N GLN A 122 9.43 0.41 -30.87
CA GLN A 122 10.84 0.10 -30.67
C GLN A 122 11.51 1.23 -29.89
N SER A 123 12.48 0.87 -29.05
CA SER A 123 13.29 1.87 -28.35
C SER A 123 13.95 2.83 -29.35
N GLY A 124 13.84 4.12 -29.08
CA GLY A 124 14.31 5.19 -29.96
C GLY A 124 13.29 5.76 -30.93
N ASP A 125 12.11 5.11 -31.10
CA ASP A 125 11.04 5.69 -31.92
C ASP A 125 10.65 7.08 -31.41
N LYS A 126 10.25 7.95 -32.32
CA LYS A 126 9.82 9.31 -32.00
C LYS A 126 8.30 9.40 -32.11
N LEU A 127 7.64 9.72 -31.03
CA LEU A 127 6.20 9.91 -30.96
C LEU A 127 5.84 11.37 -30.74
N SER A 128 4.70 11.76 -31.28
CA SER A 128 3.95 12.94 -30.82
C SER A 128 2.96 12.48 -29.75
N VAL A 129 2.95 13.14 -28.59
CA VAL A 129 2.05 12.81 -27.49
C VAL A 129 1.33 14.05 -27.00
N ILE A 130 0.06 13.92 -26.62
CA ILE A 130 -0.69 14.96 -25.91
C ILE A 130 -0.85 14.46 -24.48
N VAL A 131 -0.30 15.22 -23.53
CA VAL A 131 -0.34 14.90 -22.11
C VAL A 131 -1.67 15.37 -21.54
N LYS A 132 -2.47 14.45 -21.02
CA LYS A 132 -3.80 14.74 -20.42
C LYS A 132 -3.79 14.57 -18.89
N LYS A 133 -2.65 14.19 -18.30
CA LYS A 133 -2.42 14.15 -16.84
C LYS A 133 -0.98 14.60 -16.55
N SER A 134 -0.66 14.93 -15.29
CA SER A 134 0.73 15.24 -14.93
C SER A 134 1.65 14.08 -15.30
N ILE A 135 2.78 14.40 -15.92
CA ILE A 135 3.86 13.45 -16.20
C ILE A 135 4.97 13.54 -15.17
N LEU A 136 4.89 14.51 -14.25
CA LEU A 136 5.86 14.67 -13.19
C LEU A 136 5.46 13.86 -11.97
N ASN A 137 6.44 13.20 -11.39
CA ASN A 137 6.32 12.51 -10.11
C ASN A 137 7.00 13.35 -9.03
N ILE A 138 6.24 13.69 -8.00
CA ILE A 138 6.72 14.49 -6.87
C ILE A 138 6.79 13.60 -5.65
N SER A 139 7.97 13.54 -5.05
CA SER A 139 8.29 12.85 -3.81
C SER A 139 8.21 13.82 -2.65
N VAL A 140 7.50 13.43 -1.60
CA VAL A 140 7.40 14.15 -0.33
C VAL A 140 7.80 13.21 0.78
N VAL A 141 8.80 13.59 1.56
CA VAL A 141 9.24 12.86 2.75
C VAL A 141 8.77 13.62 3.99
N LYS A 142 8.09 12.92 4.89
CA LYS A 142 7.64 13.50 6.18
C LYS A 142 7.73 12.47 7.30
N GLU A 143 7.85 12.97 8.53
CA GLU A 143 7.66 12.14 9.72
C GLU A 143 6.17 12.03 10.07
N GLU A 144 5.76 10.83 10.46
CA GLU A 144 4.43 10.54 10.99
C GLU A 144 4.54 9.91 12.36
N THR A 145 3.83 10.50 13.31
CA THR A 145 3.74 9.99 14.68
C THR A 145 2.36 9.39 14.90
N TYR A 146 2.33 8.15 15.41
CA TYR A 146 1.07 7.44 15.70
C TYR A 146 1.20 6.54 16.94
N GLU A 147 0.07 6.20 17.54
CA GLU A 147 0.02 5.21 18.62
C GLU A 147 -0.21 3.81 18.04
N LYS A 148 0.46 2.83 18.65
CA LYS A 148 0.31 1.40 18.33
C LYS A 148 0.12 0.62 19.63
N ASP A 149 -0.77 -0.38 19.61
CA ASP A 149 -0.90 -1.31 20.71
C ASP A 149 0.32 -2.24 20.79
N VAL A 150 0.79 -2.48 22.01
CA VAL A 150 1.80 -3.46 22.32
C VAL A 150 1.06 -4.68 22.91
N GLU A 151 1.08 -5.77 22.20
CA GLU A 151 0.38 -6.99 22.62
C GLU A 151 0.96 -7.52 23.94
N PHE A 152 0.08 -7.99 24.81
CA PHE A 152 0.48 -8.64 26.05
C PHE A 152 0.94 -10.08 25.80
N GLU A 153 1.83 -10.56 26.63
CA GLU A 153 2.25 -11.97 26.64
C GLU A 153 1.35 -12.79 27.57
N THR A 154 1.28 -14.12 27.33
CA THR A 154 0.61 -15.05 28.21
C THR A 154 1.65 -15.91 28.91
N GLU A 155 1.67 -15.88 30.26
CA GLU A 155 2.45 -16.74 31.11
C GLU A 155 1.56 -17.87 31.60
N VAL A 156 1.98 -19.11 31.35
CA VAL A 156 1.32 -20.31 31.90
C VAL A 156 2.09 -20.80 33.10
N GLN A 157 1.44 -20.77 34.25
CA GLN A 157 1.95 -21.35 35.50
C GLN A 157 1.32 -22.73 35.70
N THR A 158 2.12 -23.74 36.08
CA THR A 158 1.62 -25.09 36.25
C THR A 158 1.38 -25.42 37.72
N ASP A 159 0.29 -26.14 38.00
CA ASP A 159 -0.07 -26.65 39.35
C ASP A 159 -0.23 -28.18 39.30
N ASP A 160 0.70 -28.91 39.92
CA ASP A 160 0.73 -30.38 39.98
C ASP A 160 -0.30 -30.97 40.94
N THR A 161 -0.95 -30.14 41.75
CA THR A 161 -2.05 -30.56 42.62
C THR A 161 -3.40 -30.58 41.89
N LYS A 162 -3.52 -29.92 40.77
CA LYS A 162 -4.72 -29.83 39.95
C LYS A 162 -4.67 -30.76 38.73
N TYR A 163 -5.81 -31.32 38.39
CA TYR A 163 -5.91 -32.14 37.18
C TYR A 163 -5.66 -31.33 35.91
N ASN A 164 -5.15 -31.98 34.89
CA ASN A 164 -4.86 -31.36 33.56
C ASN A 164 -6.07 -30.78 32.84
N THR A 165 -7.28 -30.99 33.33
CA THR A 165 -8.51 -30.34 32.89
C THR A 165 -8.75 -28.98 33.57
N TYR A 166 -7.92 -28.60 34.54
CA TYR A 166 -8.03 -27.35 35.25
C TYR A 166 -7.26 -26.27 34.49
N SER A 167 -7.96 -25.19 34.16
CA SER A 167 -7.35 -23.95 33.66
C SER A 167 -8.08 -22.78 34.31
N LYS A 168 -7.30 -21.83 34.82
CA LYS A 168 -7.85 -20.62 35.46
C LYS A 168 -7.02 -19.41 35.10
N VAL A 169 -7.66 -18.40 34.57
CA VAL A 169 -7.03 -17.08 34.40
C VAL A 169 -6.93 -16.42 35.78
N VAL A 170 -5.72 -16.05 36.16
CA VAL A 170 -5.41 -15.36 37.44
C VAL A 170 -5.32 -13.86 37.20
N THR A 171 -4.65 -13.48 36.13
CA THR A 171 -4.52 -12.09 35.68
C THR A 171 -4.95 -12.02 34.24
N GLU A 172 -5.89 -11.15 33.93
CA GLU A 172 -6.25 -10.83 32.54
C GLU A 172 -5.12 -10.01 31.91
N GLY A 173 -4.81 -10.32 30.66
CA GLY A 173 -3.87 -9.51 29.88
C GLY A 173 -4.48 -8.23 29.42
N GLU A 174 -3.69 -7.16 29.40
CA GLU A 174 -4.07 -5.88 28.82
C GLU A 174 -2.97 -5.41 27.88
N ASN A 175 -3.33 -4.96 26.70
CA ASN A 175 -2.38 -4.40 25.75
C ASN A 175 -1.78 -3.12 26.31
N GLY A 176 -0.49 -2.97 26.12
CA GLY A 176 0.23 -1.72 26.32
C GLY A 176 0.04 -0.77 25.14
N LYS A 177 0.71 0.37 25.19
CA LYS A 177 0.76 1.36 24.12
C LYS A 177 2.16 1.81 23.83
N ALA A 178 2.46 2.04 22.58
CA ALA A 178 3.71 2.65 22.13
C ALA A 178 3.42 3.80 21.18
N THR A 179 4.23 4.85 21.27
CA THR A 179 4.31 5.90 20.26
C THR A 179 5.37 5.52 19.25
N CYS A 180 4.98 5.44 17.99
CA CYS A 180 5.87 5.18 16.85
C CYS A 180 6.08 6.48 16.07
N VAL A 181 7.31 6.68 15.59
CA VAL A 181 7.67 7.73 14.64
C VAL A 181 8.24 7.03 13.41
N ASP A 182 7.62 7.26 12.28
CA ASP A 182 8.04 6.71 10.99
C ASP A 182 8.40 7.85 10.04
N THR A 183 9.45 7.64 9.24
CA THR A 183 9.68 8.43 8.04
C THR A 183 8.91 7.79 6.89
N VAL A 184 8.06 8.57 6.24
CA VAL A 184 7.19 8.11 5.15
C VAL A 184 7.45 8.92 3.90
N THR A 185 7.72 8.21 2.81
CA THR A 185 7.86 8.79 1.47
C THR A 185 6.57 8.63 0.70
N TYR A 186 6.05 9.72 0.20
CA TYR A 186 4.86 9.77 -0.65
C TYR A 186 5.26 10.17 -2.07
N ILE A 187 4.82 9.41 -3.06
CA ILE A 187 4.95 9.77 -4.47
C ILE A 187 3.56 10.11 -5.02
N ASN A 188 3.39 11.34 -5.50
CA ASN A 188 2.10 11.86 -5.96
C ASN A 188 0.96 11.64 -4.95
N GLY A 189 1.25 11.83 -3.66
CA GLY A 189 0.29 11.68 -2.56
C GLY A 189 -0.04 10.24 -2.18
N LYS A 190 0.60 9.24 -2.77
CA LYS A 190 0.47 7.82 -2.39
C LYS A 190 1.70 7.38 -1.62
N GLU A 191 1.50 6.70 -0.49
CA GLU A 191 2.59 6.11 0.27
C GLU A 191 3.36 5.11 -0.60
N ALA A 192 4.66 5.33 -0.72
CA ALA A 192 5.59 4.51 -1.50
C ALA A 192 6.52 3.72 -0.58
N GLU A 193 6.99 4.34 0.50
CA GLU A 193 7.91 3.72 1.44
C GLU A 193 7.62 4.23 2.86
N ARG A 194 7.78 3.35 3.84
CA ARG A 194 7.67 3.65 5.28
C ARG A 194 8.81 2.98 6.02
N SER A 195 9.51 3.72 6.85
CA SER A 195 10.55 3.19 7.72
C SER A 195 10.35 3.69 9.15
N ASN A 196 10.44 2.77 10.12
CA ASN A 196 10.33 3.13 11.53
C ASN A 196 11.62 3.77 12.02
N VAL A 197 11.51 4.98 12.55
CA VAL A 197 12.63 5.74 13.14
C VAL A 197 12.76 5.41 14.62
N SER A 198 11.64 5.39 15.35
CA SER A 198 11.63 5.09 16.78
C SER A 198 10.30 4.50 17.22
N THR A 199 10.37 3.66 18.26
CA THR A 199 9.22 3.14 18.96
C THR A 199 9.46 3.27 20.46
N THR A 200 8.62 4.05 21.13
CA THR A 200 8.71 4.28 22.58
C THR A 200 7.46 3.74 23.25
N VAL A 201 7.64 2.76 24.14
CA VAL A 201 6.54 2.23 24.95
C VAL A 201 6.11 3.30 25.94
N THR A 202 4.85 3.71 25.87
CA THR A 202 4.24 4.72 26.74
C THR A 202 3.42 4.09 27.87
N GLN A 203 2.94 2.88 27.63
CA GLN A 203 2.25 2.05 28.62
C GLN A 203 2.68 0.60 28.42
N GLU A 204 3.28 0.00 29.47
CA GLU A 204 3.67 -1.41 29.43
C GLU A 204 2.42 -2.30 29.39
N PRO A 205 2.46 -3.41 28.61
CA PRO A 205 1.39 -4.39 28.61
C PRO A 205 1.34 -5.16 29.93
N VAL A 206 0.14 -5.58 30.33
CA VAL A 206 -0.06 -6.45 31.49
C VAL A 206 -0.08 -7.89 31.00
N THR A 207 0.88 -8.68 31.47
CA THR A 207 0.97 -10.11 31.12
C THR A 207 -0.24 -10.88 31.63
N LYS A 208 -0.88 -11.65 30.75
CA LYS A 208 -1.92 -12.61 31.13
C LYS A 208 -1.28 -13.79 31.87
N VAL A 209 -1.81 -14.10 33.05
CA VAL A 209 -1.33 -15.27 33.83
C VAL A 209 -2.43 -16.31 33.89
N VAL A 210 -2.12 -17.52 33.42
CA VAL A 210 -3.02 -18.68 33.45
C VAL A 210 -2.40 -19.79 34.27
N ILE A 211 -3.15 -20.34 35.23
CA ILE A 211 -2.73 -21.54 35.94
C ILE A 211 -3.35 -22.76 35.29
N GLU A 212 -2.52 -23.72 34.89
CA GLU A 212 -2.95 -24.99 34.30
C GLU A 212 -2.54 -26.15 35.18
N GLY A 213 -3.47 -27.08 35.42
CA GLY A 213 -3.19 -28.31 36.17
C GLY A 213 -2.35 -29.29 35.34
N THR A 214 -1.45 -30.02 36.01
CA THR A 214 -0.62 -31.04 35.36
C THR A 214 -0.88 -32.46 35.85
N LYS A 215 -1.69 -32.62 36.91
CA LYS A 215 -1.99 -33.94 37.45
C LYS A 215 -2.84 -34.75 36.49
N THR A 216 -2.42 -35.96 36.14
CA THR A 216 -3.21 -36.85 35.30
C THR A 216 -4.41 -37.40 36.08
N PRO A 217 -5.62 -37.33 35.54
CA PRO A 217 -6.79 -37.95 36.13
C PRO A 217 -6.61 -39.45 36.30
N PRO A 218 -7.25 -40.06 37.31
CA PRO A 218 -7.15 -41.51 37.56
C PRO A 218 -7.60 -42.39 36.40
N ASP A 219 -8.46 -41.85 35.54
CA ASP A 219 -8.97 -42.50 34.33
C ASP A 219 -8.05 -42.35 33.09
N GLY A 220 -6.93 -41.62 33.24
CA GLY A 220 -5.97 -41.36 32.14
C GLY A 220 -6.46 -40.37 31.10
N SER A 221 -7.56 -39.65 31.35
CA SER A 221 -8.05 -38.63 30.38
C SER A 221 -7.08 -37.49 30.24
N VAL A 222 -6.85 -37.02 29.00
CA VAL A 222 -6.05 -35.82 28.65
C VAL A 222 -6.96 -34.81 27.94
N PRO A 223 -6.83 -33.51 28.28
CA PRO A 223 -7.63 -32.48 27.62
C PRO A 223 -7.36 -32.48 26.12
N GLY A 224 -8.43 -32.50 25.33
CA GLY A 224 -8.35 -32.42 23.87
C GLY A 224 -8.04 -33.72 23.13
N GLU A 225 -7.70 -34.80 23.84
CA GLU A 225 -7.61 -36.12 23.21
C GLU A 225 -8.93 -36.88 23.40
N SER A 226 -9.66 -37.05 22.29
CA SER A 226 -10.74 -38.02 22.24
C SER A 226 -10.13 -39.40 22.17
N SER A 227 -10.48 -40.29 23.15
CA SER A 227 -10.08 -41.70 23.07
C SER A 227 -10.61 -42.43 21.85
N GLY A 228 -11.34 -41.75 21.00
CA GLY A 228 -11.88 -42.25 19.72
C GLY A 228 -13.00 -43.30 19.90
N THR A 229 -13.25 -43.75 21.11
CA THR A 229 -14.24 -44.79 21.37
C THR A 229 -15.20 -44.29 22.46
N LEU A 230 -16.36 -43.76 22.02
CA LEU A 230 -17.48 -43.54 22.93
C LEU A 230 -18.00 -44.88 23.40
N THR A 231 -17.76 -45.20 24.65
CA THR A 231 -18.38 -46.37 25.25
C THR A 231 -19.83 -46.04 25.58
N TRP A 232 -20.74 -46.89 25.11
CA TRP A 232 -22.14 -46.76 25.45
C TRP A 232 -22.33 -46.87 26.97
N PRO A 233 -23.02 -45.92 27.63
CA PRO A 233 -23.04 -45.81 29.09
C PRO A 233 -23.72 -47.02 29.80
N VAL A 234 -24.53 -47.79 29.06
CA VAL A 234 -25.19 -48.98 29.57
C VAL A 234 -24.84 -50.16 28.66
N PRO A 235 -23.87 -51.02 29.00
CA PRO A 235 -23.33 -52.04 28.11
C PRO A 235 -24.32 -53.02 27.53
N THR A 236 -25.41 -53.23 28.22
CA THR A 236 -26.44 -54.22 27.85
C THR A 236 -27.72 -53.60 27.20
N VAL A 237 -27.81 -52.29 27.14
CA VAL A 237 -28.99 -51.60 26.63
C VAL A 237 -28.56 -50.56 25.62
N HIS A 238 -28.97 -50.72 24.37
CA HIS A 238 -28.57 -49.86 23.27
C HIS A 238 -29.74 -49.05 22.68
N THR A 239 -30.87 -48.96 23.39
CA THR A 239 -32.06 -48.27 22.94
C THR A 239 -32.25 -46.97 23.70
N ILE A 240 -32.29 -45.84 22.96
CA ILE A 240 -32.68 -44.57 23.51
C ILE A 240 -34.24 -44.57 23.57
N SER A 241 -34.79 -44.63 24.78
CA SER A 241 -36.24 -44.60 24.98
C SER A 241 -36.82 -43.18 24.93
N SER A 242 -35.98 -42.20 25.18
CA SER A 242 -36.38 -40.80 25.09
C SER A 242 -35.20 -39.90 24.77
N PRO A 243 -35.21 -39.21 23.61
CA PRO A 243 -34.18 -38.24 23.23
C PRO A 243 -34.37 -36.88 23.88
N PHE A 244 -33.40 -36.00 23.68
CA PHE A 244 -33.59 -34.57 23.94
C PHE A 244 -34.76 -34.04 23.15
N SER A 245 -35.82 -33.55 23.83
CA SER A 245 -36.99 -32.99 23.20
C SER A 245 -37.88 -32.24 24.19
N PHE A 246 -38.79 -31.42 23.65
CA PHE A 246 -39.85 -30.81 24.45
C PHE A 246 -41.02 -31.79 24.54
N ARG A 247 -41.42 -32.17 25.78
CA ARG A 247 -42.52 -33.09 26.03
C ARG A 247 -43.22 -32.82 27.38
N TRP A 248 -44.49 -33.12 27.46
CA TRP A 248 -45.31 -32.91 28.66
C TRP A 248 -45.20 -31.48 29.27
N GLY A 249 -44.98 -30.46 28.39
CA GLY A 249 -44.89 -29.06 28.83
C GLY A 249 -43.53 -28.64 29.35
N THR A 250 -42.50 -29.49 29.30
CA THR A 250 -41.12 -29.19 29.73
C THR A 250 -40.08 -29.67 28.71
N HIS A 251 -38.90 -29.06 28.74
CA HIS A 251 -37.77 -29.51 27.95
C HIS A 251 -37.02 -30.66 28.63
N HIS A 252 -36.89 -31.77 27.93
CA HIS A 252 -36.10 -32.91 28.40
C HIS A 252 -34.62 -32.67 28.08
N ASN A 253 -33.82 -32.38 29.12
CA ASN A 253 -32.41 -32.01 29.01
C ASN A 253 -31.46 -33.20 29.08
N GLY A 254 -31.91 -34.39 28.71
CA GLY A 254 -31.15 -35.61 28.70
C GLY A 254 -31.66 -36.62 27.68
N ILE A 255 -31.04 -37.79 27.65
CA ILE A 255 -31.54 -38.97 26.94
C ILE A 255 -31.86 -40.04 27.97
N ASP A 256 -33.02 -40.69 27.82
CA ASP A 256 -33.32 -41.88 28.60
C ASP A 256 -32.92 -43.13 27.83
N ILE A 257 -32.21 -44.03 28.50
CA ILE A 257 -31.81 -45.33 27.96
C ILE A 257 -32.55 -46.39 28.75
N ALA A 258 -33.43 -47.12 28.11
CA ALA A 258 -34.17 -48.20 28.78
C ALA A 258 -34.29 -49.48 27.90
N ASN A 259 -34.31 -50.61 28.53
CA ASN A 259 -34.63 -51.85 27.87
C ASN A 259 -36.17 -52.04 27.87
N GLY A 260 -36.73 -52.14 26.68
CA GLY A 260 -38.21 -52.25 26.51
C GLY A 260 -38.86 -53.52 27.04
N ASN A 261 -38.10 -54.39 27.70
CA ASN A 261 -38.56 -55.70 28.16
C ASN A 261 -38.47 -55.94 29.70
N THR A 262 -38.30 -54.88 30.47
CA THR A 262 -38.33 -55.03 31.96
C THR A 262 -39.55 -54.37 32.53
N TYR A 263 -40.60 -55.16 32.71
CA TYR A 263 -41.64 -54.95 33.69
C TYR A 263 -41.32 -55.83 34.87
#